data_6971ebcce6de3e7f1ed3ad47d8702ae3
#
_entry.id   6971ebcce6de3e7f1ed3ad47d8702ae3
#
_cell.length_a   1.000
_cell.length_b   1.000
_cell.length_c   1.000
_cell.angle_alpha   90.00
_cell.angle_beta   90.00
_cell.angle_gamma   90.00
#
_symmetry.space_group_name_H-M   'P 1'
#
loop_
_entity.id
_entity.type
_entity.pdbx_description
1 polymer ?
#
loop_
_entity_poly.entity_id
_entity_poly.type
_entity_poly.pdbx_seq_one_letter_code
_entity_poly.pdbx_strand_id
1 'polypeptide(L)'
;MGDTLNGSITETKDYNNYQLQLDSAGCITLNMTAYMRYYCIRIYETDGTEIWYTDSNEWNETVGYRRDEYNIYLEKGTYYIQINGYRREDYDKVTGEYTCRTSFTSSGVTNREDDNSFADANNITIGDKIVGQISVNDDFDTYKFTLSQVGCVKLEMTSYMKYYGIKLFNSDGEQVWYSNQNEWNETVGYRSDTYDLYLEKGTYYLQVDGYRVYDWDKATGRYVCNTSFTASGVSFDRDDNDFRTAKQISWNKTYVGQISENDDFDNYIFNVSKDQTVAIDITSYMQYYSIKIFDADGKEIWDTHYNEWNSNVGYRKDSQNVVLSAGKYYLQINGYRVYDWDKSTGKYVFSVSSLSQTNCNHDYSSKWVDATYFEKGYRLYICEKCGKKYKDDYVAKRQLDQGSISSWYSSAGKGKIYLRWYTISDASGYQIRYCKKKSMKSGVKVMTVKGQRKYKKTISKLSRRKRYYVQVRAYKKSGKKTVYGKWSQKYMLKTK
;
A
#
# COMPACT_ATOMS: atom_id res chain seq x y z
N MET A 1 -28.53 -17.97 12.14
CA MET A 1 -27.07 -18.05 12.40
C MET A 1 -26.81 -17.97 13.90
N GLY A 2 -25.76 -18.64 14.39
CA GLY A 2 -25.54 -18.87 15.83
C GLY A 2 -26.08 -20.23 16.32
N ASP A 3 -26.55 -21.06 15.38
CA ASP A 3 -27.11 -22.37 15.70
C ASP A 3 -26.01 -23.42 15.91
N THR A 4 -26.38 -24.44 16.67
CA THR A 4 -25.57 -25.65 16.82
C THR A 4 -26.25 -26.78 16.05
N LEU A 5 -25.62 -27.23 14.98
CA LEU A 5 -26.06 -28.35 14.17
C LEU A 5 -25.53 -29.65 14.80
N ASN A 6 -26.42 -30.46 15.36
CA ASN A 6 -26.08 -31.80 15.85
C ASN A 6 -26.60 -32.82 14.84
N GLY A 7 -25.74 -33.75 14.46
CA GLY A 7 -26.12 -34.76 13.50
C GLY A 7 -25.35 -36.06 13.64
N SER A 8 -25.80 -37.09 12.93
CA SER A 8 -25.11 -38.34 12.81
C SER A 8 -25.16 -38.88 11.38
N ILE A 9 -24.10 -39.52 10.97
CA ILE A 9 -24.02 -40.34 9.76
C ILE A 9 -24.19 -41.79 10.20
N THR A 10 -25.10 -42.50 9.56
CA THR A 10 -25.44 -43.88 9.89
C THR A 10 -25.27 -44.79 8.68
N GLU A 11 -25.36 -46.11 8.83
CA GLU A 11 -25.27 -47.04 7.70
C GLU A 11 -26.27 -46.74 6.59
N THR A 12 -27.45 -46.22 6.95
CA THR A 12 -28.55 -45.93 6.02
C THR A 12 -28.64 -44.45 5.65
N LYS A 13 -27.83 -43.58 6.24
CA LYS A 13 -27.87 -42.14 6.00
C LYS A 13 -26.46 -41.60 5.70
N ASP A 14 -26.24 -41.28 4.45
CA ASP A 14 -24.93 -40.89 3.91
C ASP A 14 -24.48 -39.46 4.25
N TYR A 15 -25.44 -38.55 4.38
CA TYR A 15 -25.17 -37.12 4.61
C TYR A 15 -26.35 -36.45 5.32
N ASN A 16 -26.05 -35.30 5.91
CA ASN A 16 -27.03 -34.35 6.41
C ASN A 16 -26.91 -33.04 5.62
N ASN A 17 -28.05 -32.51 5.16
CA ASN A 17 -28.14 -31.22 4.50
C ASN A 17 -28.78 -30.19 5.43
N TYR A 18 -28.21 -29.00 5.45
CA TYR A 18 -28.72 -27.85 6.18
C TYR A 18 -28.85 -26.66 5.23
N GLN A 19 -29.97 -25.97 5.25
CA GLN A 19 -30.16 -24.74 4.49
C GLN A 19 -29.59 -23.56 5.27
N LEU A 20 -28.85 -22.71 4.57
CA LEU A 20 -28.26 -21.48 5.07
C LEU A 20 -28.81 -20.31 4.27
N GLN A 21 -29.37 -19.32 4.95
CA GLN A 21 -29.81 -18.06 4.36
C GLN A 21 -28.92 -16.93 4.87
N LEU A 22 -28.30 -16.19 3.96
CA LEU A 22 -27.49 -15.01 4.24
C LEU A 22 -28.20 -13.76 3.69
N ASP A 23 -28.46 -12.79 4.57
CA ASP A 23 -29.09 -11.52 4.20
C ASP A 23 -28.07 -10.47 3.70
N SER A 24 -26.77 -10.75 3.88
CA SER A 24 -25.65 -9.91 3.40
C SER A 24 -24.42 -10.77 3.17
N ALA A 25 -23.48 -10.27 2.36
CA ALA A 25 -22.17 -10.87 2.19
C ALA A 25 -21.39 -10.89 3.52
N GLY A 26 -20.61 -11.96 3.75
CA GLY A 26 -19.83 -12.08 4.98
C GLY A 26 -19.16 -13.43 5.15
N CYS A 27 -18.52 -13.58 6.30
CA CYS A 27 -17.84 -14.81 6.70
C CYS A 27 -18.74 -15.68 7.56
N ILE A 28 -19.00 -16.89 7.14
CA ILE A 28 -19.52 -17.94 8.01
C ILE A 28 -18.35 -18.66 8.67
N THR A 29 -18.47 -18.89 9.96
CA THR A 29 -17.53 -19.74 10.70
C THR A 29 -18.22 -21.03 11.09
N LEU A 30 -17.64 -22.16 10.69
CA LEU A 30 -18.08 -23.50 11.04
C LEU A 30 -17.09 -24.11 12.03
N ASN A 31 -17.48 -24.23 13.29
CA ASN A 31 -16.70 -24.91 14.33
C ASN A 31 -17.18 -26.35 14.47
N MET A 32 -16.48 -27.25 13.79
CA MET A 32 -16.80 -28.65 13.70
C MET A 32 -16.13 -29.46 14.80
N THR A 33 -16.89 -30.34 15.47
CA THR A 33 -16.38 -31.42 16.28
C THR A 33 -16.99 -32.70 15.74
N ALA A 34 -16.17 -33.61 15.17
CA ALA A 34 -16.61 -34.87 14.59
C ALA A 34 -16.05 -36.07 15.37
N TYR A 35 -16.90 -37.02 15.66
CA TYR A 35 -16.58 -38.33 16.27
C TYR A 35 -16.54 -39.43 15.20
N MET A 36 -16.43 -39.02 13.94
CA MET A 36 -16.21 -39.91 12.80
C MET A 36 -14.71 -39.93 12.47
N ARG A 37 -14.22 -41.05 11.98
CA ARG A 37 -12.81 -41.22 11.61
C ARG A 37 -12.36 -40.20 10.56
N TYR A 38 -13.25 -39.86 9.64
CA TYR A 38 -13.10 -38.76 8.68
C TYR A 38 -14.46 -38.19 8.34
N TYR A 39 -14.47 -36.98 7.82
CA TYR A 39 -15.67 -36.29 7.36
C TYR A 39 -15.33 -35.30 6.24
N CYS A 40 -16.33 -34.92 5.49
CA CYS A 40 -16.25 -33.84 4.53
C CYS A 40 -17.45 -32.90 4.71
N ILE A 41 -17.21 -31.59 4.64
CA ILE A 41 -18.24 -30.57 4.55
C ILE A 41 -18.20 -30.02 3.12
N ARG A 42 -19.38 -29.86 2.52
CA ARG A 42 -19.56 -29.26 1.20
C ARG A 42 -20.59 -28.15 1.26
N ILE A 43 -20.39 -27.12 0.46
CA ILE A 43 -21.37 -26.03 0.31
C ILE A 43 -21.79 -25.98 -1.15
N TYR A 44 -23.12 -25.90 -1.34
CA TYR A 44 -23.74 -25.87 -2.64
C TYR A 44 -24.60 -24.63 -2.78
N GLU A 45 -24.72 -24.11 -3.99
CA GLU A 45 -25.75 -23.16 -4.39
C GLU A 45 -27.12 -23.84 -4.55
N THR A 46 -28.15 -23.05 -4.77
CA THR A 46 -29.52 -23.54 -4.90
C THR A 46 -29.75 -24.40 -6.15
N ASP A 47 -28.91 -24.26 -7.16
CA ASP A 47 -28.93 -25.05 -8.38
C ASP A 47 -28.17 -26.40 -8.25
N GLY A 48 -27.53 -26.64 -7.09
CA GLY A 48 -26.74 -27.82 -6.81
C GLY A 48 -25.26 -27.72 -7.19
N THR A 49 -24.78 -26.55 -7.62
CA THR A 49 -23.37 -26.31 -7.91
C THR A 49 -22.57 -26.31 -6.60
N GLU A 50 -21.53 -27.17 -6.51
CA GLU A 50 -20.59 -27.20 -5.38
C GLU A 50 -19.63 -26.02 -5.50
N ILE A 51 -19.64 -25.13 -4.50
CA ILE A 51 -18.81 -23.92 -4.47
C ILE A 51 -17.66 -24.00 -3.46
N TRP A 52 -17.74 -24.90 -2.49
CA TRP A 52 -16.71 -25.07 -1.49
C TRP A 52 -16.79 -26.46 -0.83
N TYR A 53 -15.66 -26.98 -0.42
CA TYR A 53 -15.59 -28.24 0.33
C TYR A 53 -14.33 -28.29 1.20
N THR A 54 -14.37 -29.15 2.23
CA THR A 54 -13.17 -29.55 2.96
C THR A 54 -12.52 -30.74 2.25
N ASP A 55 -11.19 -30.85 2.33
CA ASP A 55 -10.52 -32.13 2.10
C ASP A 55 -10.89 -33.13 3.19
N SER A 56 -10.46 -34.40 3.03
CA SER A 56 -10.71 -35.43 4.03
C SER A 56 -10.11 -35.05 5.37
N ASN A 57 -10.96 -34.88 6.36
CA ASN A 57 -10.55 -34.56 7.72
C ASN A 57 -10.50 -35.83 8.55
N GLU A 58 -9.29 -36.32 8.85
CA GLU A 58 -9.10 -37.51 9.66
C GLU A 58 -8.96 -37.15 11.14
N TRP A 59 -9.58 -37.94 12.00
CA TRP A 59 -9.50 -37.74 13.43
C TRP A 59 -8.11 -38.09 13.99
N ASN A 60 -7.79 -37.52 15.12
CA ASN A 60 -6.64 -37.98 15.90
C ASN A 60 -7.01 -39.26 16.66
N GLU A 61 -6.38 -40.36 16.31
CA GLU A 61 -6.64 -41.67 16.93
C GLU A 61 -6.46 -41.69 18.45
N THR A 62 -5.59 -40.85 18.98
CA THR A 62 -5.32 -40.75 20.42
C THR A 62 -6.49 -40.18 21.21
N VAL A 63 -7.28 -39.26 20.63
CA VAL A 63 -8.40 -38.59 21.33
C VAL A 63 -9.78 -39.07 20.85
N GLY A 64 -9.87 -39.74 19.71
CA GLY A 64 -11.12 -40.30 19.17
C GLY A 64 -12.09 -39.26 18.62
N TYR A 65 -11.63 -38.07 18.34
CA TYR A 65 -12.41 -37.04 17.66
C TYR A 65 -11.48 -36.03 16.97
N ARG A 66 -12.07 -35.17 16.13
CA ARG A 66 -11.40 -34.04 15.48
C ARG A 66 -12.19 -32.77 15.71
N ARG A 67 -11.45 -31.64 15.88
CA ARG A 67 -11.99 -30.30 15.92
C ARG A 67 -11.33 -29.44 14.85
N ASP A 68 -12.15 -28.79 14.05
CA ASP A 68 -11.70 -27.88 13.00
C ASP A 68 -12.56 -26.61 12.99
N GLU A 69 -11.96 -25.51 12.56
CA GLU A 69 -12.64 -24.26 12.32
C GLU A 69 -12.44 -23.86 10.86
N TYR A 70 -13.53 -23.54 10.18
CA TYR A 70 -13.55 -23.10 8.79
C TYR A 70 -14.18 -21.72 8.71
N ASN A 71 -13.47 -20.79 8.10
CA ASN A 71 -13.93 -19.45 7.82
C ASN A 71 -14.15 -19.32 6.32
N ILE A 72 -15.40 -19.19 5.88
CA ILE A 72 -15.82 -19.27 4.50
C ILE A 72 -16.55 -17.98 4.16
N TYR A 73 -16.04 -17.23 3.20
CA TYR A 73 -16.65 -16.01 2.71
C TYR A 73 -17.65 -16.32 1.61
N LEU A 74 -18.89 -15.89 1.80
CA LEU A 74 -20.03 -16.10 0.89
C LEU A 74 -20.73 -14.79 0.62
N GLU A 75 -21.30 -14.69 -0.57
CA GLU A 75 -22.19 -13.59 -0.92
C GLU A 75 -23.55 -13.75 -0.24
N LYS A 76 -24.39 -12.73 -0.30
CA LYS A 76 -25.79 -12.83 0.09
C LYS A 76 -26.48 -13.88 -0.76
N GLY A 77 -27.21 -14.78 -0.12
CA GLY A 77 -27.89 -15.84 -0.86
C GLY A 77 -28.39 -16.98 0.00
N THR A 78 -28.91 -18.00 -0.66
CA THR A 78 -29.32 -19.26 -0.06
C THR A 78 -28.37 -20.34 -0.49
N TYR A 79 -27.85 -21.10 0.49
CA TYR A 79 -26.88 -22.16 0.29
C TYR A 79 -27.31 -23.44 1.02
N TYR A 80 -26.70 -24.55 0.65
CA TYR A 80 -26.86 -25.82 1.35
C TYR A 80 -25.52 -26.32 1.87
N ILE A 81 -25.44 -26.57 3.17
CA ILE A 81 -24.28 -27.18 3.82
C ILE A 81 -24.56 -28.68 3.93
N GLN A 82 -23.72 -29.47 3.30
CA GLN A 82 -23.77 -30.94 3.41
C GLN A 82 -22.63 -31.44 4.26
N ILE A 83 -22.93 -32.27 5.24
CA ILE A 83 -21.95 -32.98 6.07
C ILE A 83 -22.08 -34.45 5.83
N ASN A 84 -20.99 -35.13 5.45
CA ASN A 84 -20.96 -36.56 5.15
C ASN A 84 -19.76 -37.24 5.80
N GLY A 85 -19.79 -38.57 5.82
CA GLY A 85 -18.74 -39.46 6.37
C GLY A 85 -17.87 -40.12 5.30
N TYR A 86 -17.68 -39.46 4.14
CA TYR A 86 -16.84 -39.95 3.06
C TYR A 86 -15.54 -39.17 2.98
N ARG A 87 -14.48 -39.84 2.51
CA ARG A 87 -13.32 -39.17 1.92
C ARG A 87 -13.70 -38.65 0.54
N ARG A 88 -13.08 -37.59 0.11
CA ARG A 88 -13.38 -36.96 -1.19
C ARG A 88 -13.20 -37.89 -2.39
N GLU A 89 -12.18 -38.73 -2.34
CA GLU A 89 -11.77 -39.61 -3.44
C GLU A 89 -11.97 -41.11 -3.16
N ASP A 90 -12.40 -41.48 -1.95
CA ASP A 90 -12.68 -42.83 -1.54
C ASP A 90 -14.17 -43.04 -1.29
N TYR A 91 -14.68 -44.19 -1.68
CA TYR A 91 -16.06 -44.58 -1.41
C TYR A 91 -16.23 -45.20 -0.01
N ASP A 92 -15.18 -45.23 0.80
CA ASP A 92 -15.24 -45.72 2.15
C ASP A 92 -16.06 -44.77 3.02
N LYS A 93 -17.14 -45.29 3.57
CA LYS A 93 -18.03 -44.56 4.46
C LYS A 93 -17.70 -44.85 5.91
N VAL A 94 -17.69 -43.83 6.72
CA VAL A 94 -17.67 -43.94 8.17
C VAL A 94 -18.94 -43.37 8.79
N THR A 95 -19.33 -43.93 9.91
CA THR A 95 -20.49 -43.51 10.70
C THR A 95 -20.04 -42.85 11.99
N GLY A 96 -20.88 -42.00 12.55
CA GLY A 96 -20.62 -41.34 13.81
C GLY A 96 -21.39 -40.04 13.98
N GLU A 97 -21.20 -39.42 15.11
CA GLU A 97 -21.86 -38.17 15.48
C GLU A 97 -20.96 -36.95 15.20
N TYR A 98 -21.57 -35.80 15.07
CA TYR A 98 -20.89 -34.53 15.00
C TYR A 98 -21.72 -33.42 15.60
N THR A 99 -21.00 -32.36 15.98
CA THR A 99 -21.55 -31.05 16.36
C THR A 99 -20.85 -29.98 15.55
N CYS A 100 -21.61 -29.16 14.84
CA CYS A 100 -21.09 -27.99 14.11
C CYS A 100 -21.76 -26.72 14.65
N ARG A 101 -20.99 -25.86 15.28
CA ARG A 101 -21.45 -24.52 15.69
C ARG A 101 -21.24 -23.54 14.56
N THR A 102 -22.28 -22.80 14.23
CA THR A 102 -22.23 -21.82 13.14
C THR A 102 -22.23 -20.40 13.71
N SER A 103 -21.46 -19.52 13.11
CA SER A 103 -21.57 -18.08 13.33
C SER A 103 -21.41 -17.31 12.03
N PHE A 104 -21.84 -16.07 12.01
CA PHE A 104 -21.75 -15.20 10.84
C PHE A 104 -21.25 -13.82 11.25
N THR A 105 -20.34 -13.28 10.44
CA THR A 105 -19.85 -11.91 10.55
C THR A 105 -20.02 -11.24 9.20
N SER A 106 -20.89 -10.23 9.12
CA SER A 106 -21.06 -9.43 7.91
C SER A 106 -19.76 -8.69 7.55
N SER A 107 -19.39 -8.72 6.30
CA SER A 107 -18.24 -7.96 5.77
C SER A 107 -18.53 -6.47 5.63
N GLY A 108 -19.80 -6.07 5.69
CA GLY A 108 -20.22 -4.68 5.52
C GLY A 108 -20.04 -4.19 4.07
N VAL A 109 -20.04 -5.10 3.10
CA VAL A 109 -20.06 -4.79 1.68
C VAL A 109 -21.36 -4.10 1.35
N THR A 110 -21.30 -2.99 0.63
CA THR A 110 -22.45 -2.19 0.23
C THR A 110 -22.66 -2.18 -1.27
N ASN A 111 -21.75 -2.79 -2.00
CA ASN A 111 -21.75 -2.81 -3.46
C ASN A 111 -22.61 -3.96 -4.00
N ARG A 112 -22.80 -3.95 -5.31
CA ARG A 112 -23.49 -4.99 -6.05
C ARG A 112 -22.64 -6.28 -6.01
N GLU A 113 -23.30 -7.41 -5.81
CA GLU A 113 -22.68 -8.72 -5.61
C GLU A 113 -22.26 -9.43 -6.92
N ASP A 114 -22.71 -8.94 -8.09
CA ASP A 114 -22.45 -9.53 -9.41
C ASP A 114 -21.72 -8.48 -10.27
N ASP A 115 -20.45 -8.31 -10.06
CA ASP A 115 -19.58 -7.31 -10.70
C ASP A 115 -18.32 -7.92 -11.35
N ASN A 116 -18.38 -9.20 -11.70
CA ASN A 116 -17.34 -9.96 -12.37
C ASN A 116 -17.06 -9.51 -13.82
N SER A 117 -17.64 -8.40 -14.29
CA SER A 117 -17.42 -7.86 -15.62
C SER A 117 -17.36 -6.33 -15.65
N PHE A 118 -16.76 -5.75 -16.70
CA PHE A 118 -16.76 -4.30 -16.87
C PHE A 118 -18.17 -3.73 -17.11
N ALA A 119 -19.11 -4.54 -17.62
CA ALA A 119 -20.49 -4.12 -17.83
C ALA A 119 -21.27 -3.99 -16.51
N ASP A 120 -20.91 -4.84 -15.54
CA ASP A 120 -21.56 -4.91 -14.23
C ASP A 120 -20.78 -4.16 -13.14
N ALA A 121 -19.65 -3.52 -13.49
CA ALA A 121 -18.77 -2.83 -12.58
C ALA A 121 -19.48 -1.80 -11.68
N ASN A 122 -19.17 -1.80 -10.42
CA ASN A 122 -19.64 -0.85 -9.42
C ASN A 122 -19.10 0.56 -9.70
N ASN A 123 -20.00 1.54 -9.91
CA ASN A 123 -19.57 2.92 -10.08
C ASN A 123 -19.11 3.51 -8.73
N ILE A 124 -17.91 4.05 -8.69
CA ILE A 124 -17.35 4.74 -7.53
C ILE A 124 -16.92 6.15 -7.89
N THR A 125 -16.84 7.01 -6.89
CA THR A 125 -16.21 8.32 -7.00
C THR A 125 -14.87 8.26 -6.28
N ILE A 126 -13.77 8.70 -6.91
CA ILE A 126 -12.48 8.77 -6.23
C ILE A 126 -12.57 9.76 -5.07
N GLY A 127 -12.20 9.30 -3.89
CA GLY A 127 -12.47 9.91 -2.59
C GLY A 127 -13.34 9.02 -1.71
N ASP A 128 -14.03 8.03 -2.32
CA ASP A 128 -14.83 7.07 -1.58
C ASP A 128 -13.96 6.00 -0.90
N LYS A 129 -14.54 5.45 0.14
CA LYS A 129 -14.05 4.25 0.79
C LYS A 129 -14.77 3.04 0.20
N ILE A 130 -14.03 2.15 -0.41
CA ILE A 130 -14.50 0.87 -0.93
C ILE A 130 -14.42 -0.17 0.19
N VAL A 131 -15.47 -0.94 0.39
CA VAL A 131 -15.47 -2.14 1.23
C VAL A 131 -15.98 -3.28 0.36
N GLY A 132 -15.11 -4.24 0.06
CA GLY A 132 -15.41 -5.38 -0.78
C GLY A 132 -15.07 -6.70 -0.11
N GLN A 133 -15.43 -7.79 -0.77
CA GLN A 133 -15.18 -9.15 -0.35
C GLN A 133 -15.01 -10.04 -1.56
N ILE A 134 -13.97 -10.84 -1.59
CA ILE A 134 -13.86 -11.94 -2.54
C ILE A 134 -14.38 -13.21 -1.85
N SER A 135 -15.43 -13.77 -2.40
CA SER A 135 -16.12 -14.95 -1.89
C SER A 135 -15.69 -16.22 -2.61
N VAL A 136 -16.09 -17.37 -2.12
CA VAL A 136 -15.73 -18.67 -2.76
C VAL A 136 -16.34 -18.82 -4.16
N ASN A 137 -17.49 -18.19 -4.40
CA ASN A 137 -18.21 -18.19 -5.66
C ASN A 137 -18.11 -16.85 -6.43
N ASP A 138 -17.17 -15.98 -6.06
CA ASP A 138 -16.91 -14.71 -6.71
C ASP A 138 -15.42 -14.59 -7.04
N ASP A 139 -15.07 -14.32 -8.30
CA ASP A 139 -13.67 -14.34 -8.77
C ASP A 139 -12.96 -13.00 -8.58
N PHE A 140 -13.65 -11.90 -8.75
CA PHE A 140 -13.10 -10.56 -8.59
C PHE A 140 -14.18 -9.49 -8.52
N ASP A 141 -13.93 -8.46 -7.74
CA ASP A 141 -14.74 -7.24 -7.69
C ASP A 141 -14.24 -6.23 -8.73
N THR A 142 -15.16 -5.64 -9.50
CA THR A 142 -14.83 -4.63 -10.50
C THR A 142 -15.48 -3.28 -10.17
N TYR A 143 -14.66 -2.24 -10.11
CA TYR A 143 -15.08 -0.86 -9.85
C TYR A 143 -14.78 0.03 -11.04
N LYS A 144 -15.71 0.91 -11.37
CA LYS A 144 -15.59 1.88 -12.46
C LYS A 144 -15.52 3.29 -11.92
N PHE A 145 -14.54 4.06 -12.36
CA PHE A 145 -14.43 5.50 -12.06
C PHE A 145 -14.01 6.30 -13.27
N THR A 146 -14.25 7.61 -13.23
CA THR A 146 -13.87 8.52 -14.30
C THR A 146 -13.09 9.70 -13.73
N LEU A 147 -11.95 9.99 -14.32
CA LEU A 147 -11.13 11.16 -14.03
C LEU A 147 -11.40 12.27 -15.04
N SER A 148 -11.74 13.44 -14.56
CA SER A 148 -11.92 14.64 -15.38
C SER A 148 -10.62 15.39 -15.67
N GLN A 149 -9.55 15.06 -14.95
CA GLN A 149 -8.24 15.70 -15.02
C GLN A 149 -7.12 14.67 -14.89
N VAL A 150 -5.97 14.98 -15.42
CA VAL A 150 -4.71 14.24 -15.25
C VAL A 150 -4.22 14.35 -13.81
N GLY A 151 -3.80 13.26 -13.20
CA GLY A 151 -3.32 13.28 -11.83
C GLY A 151 -2.98 11.92 -11.24
N CYS A 152 -2.74 11.93 -9.94
CA CYS A 152 -2.42 10.76 -9.16
C CYS A 152 -3.66 10.27 -8.40
N VAL A 153 -4.06 9.04 -8.66
CA VAL A 153 -5.01 8.29 -7.84
C VAL A 153 -4.20 7.50 -6.80
N LYS A 154 -4.48 7.74 -5.54
CA LYS A 154 -3.89 6.96 -4.44
C LYS A 154 -4.90 5.91 -3.98
N LEU A 155 -4.44 4.67 -3.88
CA LEU A 155 -5.17 3.54 -3.30
C LEU A 155 -4.49 3.12 -2.00
N GLU A 156 -5.20 3.20 -0.88
CA GLU A 156 -4.75 2.69 0.42
C GLU A 156 -5.55 1.43 0.74
N MET A 157 -4.98 0.28 0.36
CA MET A 157 -5.59 -1.04 0.49
C MET A 157 -5.27 -1.65 1.84
N THR A 158 -6.27 -2.22 2.51
CA THR A 158 -6.12 -3.15 3.63
C THR A 158 -6.88 -4.41 3.29
N SER A 159 -6.19 -5.51 3.06
CA SER A 159 -6.76 -6.80 2.71
C SER A 159 -6.62 -7.80 3.87
N TYR A 160 -7.69 -8.54 4.12
CA TYR A 160 -7.74 -9.66 5.07
C TYR A 160 -7.68 -11.01 4.35
N MET A 161 -7.47 -11.00 3.03
CA MET A 161 -7.17 -12.18 2.23
C MET A 161 -5.71 -12.59 2.41
N LYS A 162 -5.42 -13.87 2.33
CA LYS A 162 -4.05 -14.40 2.43
C LYS A 162 -3.11 -13.78 1.38
N TYR A 163 -3.64 -13.54 0.21
CA TYR A 163 -3.01 -12.78 -0.88
C TYR A 163 -4.10 -12.11 -1.71
N TYR A 164 -3.76 -11.05 -2.41
CA TYR A 164 -4.66 -10.33 -3.29
C TYR A 164 -3.89 -9.71 -4.46
N GLY A 165 -4.60 -9.44 -5.53
CA GLY A 165 -4.15 -8.68 -6.68
C GLY A 165 -5.05 -7.47 -6.93
N ILE A 166 -4.48 -6.45 -7.55
CA ILE A 166 -5.21 -5.32 -8.09
C ILE A 166 -4.78 -5.14 -9.55
N LYS A 167 -5.74 -4.97 -10.45
CA LYS A 167 -5.50 -4.66 -11.85
C LYS A 167 -6.26 -3.40 -12.22
N LEU A 168 -5.67 -2.59 -13.07
CA LEU A 168 -6.32 -1.39 -13.60
C LEU A 168 -6.40 -1.51 -15.12
N PHE A 169 -7.58 -1.24 -15.65
CA PHE A 169 -7.85 -1.28 -17.09
C PHE A 169 -8.35 0.09 -17.56
N ASN A 170 -8.05 0.46 -18.80
CA ASN A 170 -8.62 1.63 -19.47
C ASN A 170 -10.04 1.34 -20.00
N SER A 171 -10.66 2.34 -20.63
CA SER A 171 -11.99 2.21 -21.24
C SER A 171 -12.08 1.16 -22.35
N ASP A 172 -10.97 0.82 -22.97
CA ASP A 172 -10.89 -0.14 -24.07
C ASP A 172 -10.67 -1.58 -23.59
N GLY A 173 -10.55 -1.74 -22.25
CA GLY A 173 -10.31 -3.02 -21.59
C GLY A 173 -8.85 -3.46 -21.60
N GLU A 174 -7.93 -2.57 -21.94
CA GLU A 174 -6.50 -2.85 -21.89
C GLU A 174 -5.99 -2.66 -20.46
N GLN A 175 -5.22 -3.62 -19.95
CA GLN A 175 -4.59 -3.54 -18.64
C GLN A 175 -3.46 -2.52 -18.68
N VAL A 176 -3.59 -1.44 -17.93
CA VAL A 176 -2.60 -0.35 -17.87
C VAL A 176 -1.69 -0.46 -16.65
N TRP A 177 -2.15 -1.15 -15.60
CA TRP A 177 -1.35 -1.36 -14.40
C TRP A 177 -1.81 -2.59 -13.61
N TYR A 178 -0.94 -3.17 -12.79
CA TYR A 178 -1.29 -4.20 -11.80
C TYR A 178 -0.34 -4.15 -10.60
N SER A 179 -0.84 -4.58 -9.45
CA SER A 179 0.00 -4.82 -8.28
C SER A 179 0.73 -6.16 -8.43
N ASN A 180 1.94 -6.24 -7.87
CA ASN A 180 2.58 -7.53 -7.68
C ASN A 180 1.83 -8.33 -6.60
N GLN A 181 2.20 -9.61 -6.46
CA GLN A 181 1.68 -10.46 -5.39
C GLN A 181 1.77 -9.79 -4.02
N ASN A 182 0.63 -9.70 -3.35
CA ASN A 182 0.53 -9.12 -2.03
C ASN A 182 0.09 -10.22 -1.04
N GLU A 183 1.06 -10.78 -0.31
CA GLU A 183 0.78 -11.76 0.73
C GLU A 183 0.62 -11.08 2.09
N TRP A 184 -0.35 -11.52 2.89
CA TRP A 184 -0.55 -10.99 4.22
C TRP A 184 0.60 -11.38 5.17
N ASN A 185 0.75 -10.63 6.23
CA ASN A 185 1.63 -11.02 7.31
C ASN A 185 0.86 -11.96 8.26
N GLU A 186 1.25 -13.23 8.34
CA GLU A 186 0.60 -14.26 9.18
C GLU A 186 0.48 -13.85 10.66
N THR A 187 1.41 -13.02 11.16
CA THR A 187 1.40 -12.57 12.56
C THR A 187 0.25 -11.61 12.87
N VAL A 188 -0.21 -10.82 11.88
CA VAL A 188 -1.25 -9.80 12.06
C VAL A 188 -2.57 -10.15 11.39
N GLY A 189 -2.58 -11.10 10.42
CA GLY A 189 -3.76 -11.56 9.72
C GLY A 189 -4.34 -10.56 8.72
N TYR A 190 -3.55 -9.61 8.26
CA TYR A 190 -3.89 -8.68 7.19
C TYR A 190 -2.64 -8.06 6.56
N ARG A 191 -2.84 -7.40 5.42
CA ARG A 191 -1.83 -6.59 4.76
C ARG A 191 -2.38 -5.22 4.42
N SER A 192 -1.54 -4.19 4.54
CA SER A 192 -1.86 -2.82 4.11
C SER A 192 -0.78 -2.31 3.18
N ASP A 193 -1.19 -1.89 1.99
CA ASP A 193 -0.34 -1.34 0.94
C ASP A 193 -0.90 -0.02 0.44
N THR A 194 -0.02 0.79 -0.13
CA THR A 194 -0.38 2.08 -0.75
C THR A 194 0.17 2.11 -2.16
N TYR A 195 -0.66 2.48 -3.12
CA TYR A 195 -0.31 2.61 -4.53
C TYR A 195 -0.62 4.03 -4.99
N ASP A 196 0.35 4.66 -5.63
CA ASP A 196 0.22 5.96 -6.27
C ASP A 196 0.19 5.73 -7.79
N LEU A 197 -0.98 5.86 -8.41
CA LEU A 197 -1.22 5.59 -9.83
C LEU A 197 -1.38 6.92 -10.58
N TYR A 198 -0.44 7.24 -11.41
CA TYR A 198 -0.50 8.42 -12.27
C TYR A 198 -1.27 8.10 -13.53
N LEU A 199 -2.38 8.79 -13.73
CA LEU A 199 -3.36 8.47 -14.78
C LEU A 199 -3.75 9.71 -15.58
N GLU A 200 -4.02 9.48 -16.87
CA GLU A 200 -4.64 10.46 -17.74
C GLU A 200 -6.13 10.64 -17.39
N LYS A 201 -6.76 11.69 -17.92
CA LYS A 201 -8.21 11.79 -17.86
C LYS A 201 -8.86 10.66 -18.65
N GLY A 202 -9.91 10.08 -18.12
CA GLY A 202 -10.57 8.95 -18.77
C GLY A 202 -11.39 8.12 -17.82
N THR A 203 -11.97 7.07 -18.34
CA THR A 203 -12.70 6.05 -17.57
C THR A 203 -11.80 4.85 -17.36
N TYR A 204 -11.79 4.35 -16.14
CA TYR A 204 -10.97 3.21 -15.71
C TYR A 204 -11.80 2.18 -14.98
N TYR A 205 -11.32 0.94 -15.02
CA TYR A 205 -11.87 -0.18 -14.27
C TYR A 205 -10.78 -0.70 -13.33
N LEU A 206 -11.08 -0.67 -12.04
CA LEU A 206 -10.25 -1.23 -10.98
C LEU A 206 -10.79 -2.60 -10.62
N GLN A 207 -10.00 -3.63 -10.75
CA GLN A 207 -10.36 -5.00 -10.42
C GLN A 207 -9.53 -5.48 -9.24
N VAL A 208 -10.18 -6.04 -8.23
CA VAL A 208 -9.55 -6.66 -7.06
C VAL A 208 -9.83 -8.15 -7.10
N ASP A 209 -8.81 -8.99 -6.95
CA ASP A 209 -8.93 -10.44 -6.93
C ASP A 209 -8.17 -11.08 -5.76
N GLY A 210 -8.47 -12.36 -5.50
CA GLY A 210 -7.82 -13.18 -4.49
C GLY A 210 -6.86 -14.20 -5.08
N TYR A 211 -6.37 -14.03 -6.30
CA TYR A 211 -5.48 -14.98 -6.95
C TYR A 211 -4.00 -14.63 -6.77
N ARG A 212 -3.17 -15.67 -6.69
CA ARG A 212 -1.74 -15.53 -6.89
C ARG A 212 -1.43 -15.36 -8.37
N VAL A 213 -0.41 -14.58 -8.70
CA VAL A 213 -0.01 -14.28 -10.09
C VAL A 213 0.35 -15.57 -10.89
N TYR A 214 0.83 -16.62 -10.22
CA TYR A 214 1.29 -17.85 -10.86
C TYR A 214 0.61 -19.14 -10.36
N ASP A 215 -0.27 -19.04 -9.38
CA ASP A 215 -1.02 -20.16 -8.82
C ASP A 215 -2.52 -19.95 -9.00
N TRP A 216 -3.24 -21.04 -9.22
CA TRP A 216 -4.70 -21.03 -9.30
C TRP A 216 -5.37 -21.05 -7.92
N ASP A 217 -4.58 -21.00 -6.84
CA ASP A 217 -5.09 -20.91 -5.49
C ASP A 217 -5.78 -19.58 -5.27
N LYS A 218 -7.04 -19.62 -4.88
CA LYS A 218 -7.87 -18.46 -4.57
C LYS A 218 -7.92 -18.21 -3.07
N ALA A 219 -7.54 -17.03 -2.64
CA ALA A 219 -7.79 -16.55 -1.29
C ALA A 219 -9.09 -15.76 -1.26
N THR A 220 -9.92 -16.04 -0.28
CA THR A 220 -11.18 -15.33 -0.04
C THR A 220 -11.04 -14.43 1.19
N GLY A 221 -11.84 -13.39 1.27
CA GLY A 221 -11.81 -12.49 2.41
C GLY A 221 -12.29 -11.08 2.10
N ARG A 222 -12.39 -10.31 3.16
CA ARG A 222 -12.78 -8.90 3.10
C ARG A 222 -11.58 -8.01 2.81
N TYR A 223 -11.83 -6.90 2.13
CA TYR A 223 -10.85 -5.82 2.00
C TYR A 223 -11.49 -4.43 2.17
N VAL A 224 -10.65 -3.44 2.38
CA VAL A 224 -11.01 -2.03 2.43
C VAL A 224 -9.99 -1.25 1.61
N CYS A 225 -10.45 -0.43 0.67
CA CYS A 225 -9.61 0.48 -0.09
C CYS A 225 -10.11 1.91 0.08
N ASN A 226 -9.29 2.79 0.66
CA ASN A 226 -9.55 4.21 0.63
C ASN A 226 -8.93 4.79 -0.63
N THR A 227 -9.68 5.60 -1.34
CA THR A 227 -9.23 6.23 -2.58
C THR A 227 -9.08 7.73 -2.40
N SER A 228 -8.12 8.34 -3.09
CA SER A 228 -8.00 9.79 -3.15
C SER A 228 -7.38 10.23 -4.47
N PHE A 229 -7.59 11.49 -4.86
CA PHE A 229 -7.07 12.06 -6.10
C PHE A 229 -6.35 13.38 -5.86
N THR A 230 -5.21 13.52 -6.53
CA THR A 230 -4.47 14.78 -6.58
C THR A 230 -4.18 15.15 -8.02
N ALA A 231 -4.76 16.23 -8.50
CA ALA A 231 -4.50 16.74 -9.86
C ALA A 231 -3.03 17.15 -10.01
N SER A 232 -2.39 16.73 -11.09
CA SER A 232 -0.99 17.11 -11.38
C SER A 232 -0.84 18.53 -11.85
N GLY A 233 -1.91 19.15 -12.37
CA GLY A 233 -1.89 20.50 -12.90
C GLY A 233 -1.04 20.61 -14.16
N VAL A 234 -1.12 19.59 -15.04
CA VAL A 234 -0.38 19.57 -16.31
C VAL A 234 -0.65 20.80 -17.17
N SER A 235 0.37 21.24 -17.88
CA SER A 235 0.28 22.42 -18.78
C SER A 235 -0.46 22.11 -20.07
N PHE A 236 -0.51 20.83 -20.46
CA PHE A 236 -1.14 20.35 -21.67
C PHE A 236 -1.95 19.08 -21.35
N ASP A 237 -3.16 19.03 -21.85
CA ASP A 237 -4.15 18.00 -21.52
C ASP A 237 -4.47 17.16 -22.77
N ARG A 238 -3.44 16.69 -23.47
CA ARG A 238 -3.58 15.86 -24.68
C ARG A 238 -2.42 14.89 -24.77
N ASP A 239 -2.70 13.72 -25.29
CA ASP A 239 -1.71 12.73 -25.71
C ASP A 239 -0.72 13.36 -26.69
N ASP A 240 0.58 13.22 -26.47
CA ASP A 240 1.68 13.73 -27.25
C ASP A 240 2.80 12.69 -27.49
N ASN A 241 2.45 11.42 -27.45
CA ASN A 241 3.34 10.29 -27.78
C ASN A 241 3.93 10.31 -29.20
N ASP A 242 3.53 11.26 -30.06
CA ASP A 242 4.02 11.43 -31.43
C ASP A 242 4.55 12.86 -31.64
N PHE A 243 5.65 13.01 -32.36
CA PHE A 243 6.19 14.33 -32.72
C PHE A 243 5.21 15.21 -33.48
N ARG A 244 4.20 14.63 -34.16
CA ARG A 244 3.13 15.39 -34.83
C ARG A 244 2.17 16.05 -33.86
N THR A 245 2.04 15.49 -32.66
CA THR A 245 1.19 16.00 -31.59
C THR A 245 1.97 16.78 -30.52
N ALA A 246 3.31 16.87 -30.68
CA ALA A 246 4.21 17.53 -29.75
C ALA A 246 3.75 18.96 -29.38
N LYS A 247 3.83 19.31 -28.12
CA LYS A 247 3.35 20.59 -27.60
C LYS A 247 4.37 21.71 -27.78
N GLN A 248 3.92 22.80 -28.39
CA GLN A 248 4.78 23.97 -28.58
C GLN A 248 5.08 24.63 -27.22
N ILE A 249 6.36 24.72 -26.88
CA ILE A 249 6.84 25.40 -25.67
C ILE A 249 7.55 26.70 -26.01
N SER A 250 7.57 27.61 -25.05
CA SER A 250 8.22 28.94 -25.15
C SER A 250 9.39 29.02 -24.19
N TRP A 251 10.39 29.80 -24.56
CA TRP A 251 11.56 30.08 -23.75
C TRP A 251 11.20 30.69 -22.39
N ASN A 252 11.94 30.31 -21.35
CA ASN A 252 11.84 30.85 -19.99
C ASN A 252 10.45 30.66 -19.34
N LYS A 253 9.63 29.78 -19.87
CA LYS A 253 8.33 29.43 -19.28
C LYS A 253 8.43 28.05 -18.62
N THR A 254 7.83 27.92 -17.45
CA THR A 254 7.74 26.66 -16.73
C THR A 254 6.52 25.88 -17.19
N TYR A 255 6.69 24.61 -17.39
CA TYR A 255 5.66 23.65 -17.78
C TYR A 255 5.59 22.51 -16.78
N VAL A 256 4.41 21.95 -16.63
CA VAL A 256 4.14 20.76 -15.82
C VAL A 256 3.69 19.66 -16.76
N GLY A 257 4.32 18.50 -16.67
CA GLY A 257 3.92 17.28 -17.36
C GLY A 257 3.77 16.12 -16.39
N GLN A 258 3.29 15.01 -16.91
CA GLN A 258 3.12 13.76 -16.19
C GLN A 258 3.33 12.59 -17.14
N ILE A 259 4.13 11.63 -16.75
CA ILE A 259 4.15 10.31 -17.38
C ILE A 259 3.18 9.43 -16.60
N SER A 260 2.15 8.95 -17.28
CA SER A 260 1.06 8.15 -16.72
C SER A 260 1.26 6.65 -16.97
N GLU A 261 0.46 5.80 -16.34
CA GLU A 261 0.54 4.33 -16.55
C GLU A 261 0.29 3.93 -18.00
N ASN A 262 -0.56 4.66 -18.69
CA ASN A 262 -0.93 4.46 -20.10
C ASN A 262 -0.30 5.48 -21.07
N ASP A 263 0.74 6.20 -20.63
CA ASP A 263 1.47 7.18 -21.42
C ASP A 263 2.97 6.93 -21.32
N ASP A 264 3.66 6.79 -22.44
CA ASP A 264 5.07 6.37 -22.46
C ASP A 264 6.04 7.54 -22.41
N PHE A 265 5.70 8.66 -23.05
CA PHE A 265 6.56 9.83 -23.10
C PHE A 265 5.82 11.07 -23.60
N ASP A 266 6.19 12.21 -23.05
CA ASP A 266 5.74 13.54 -23.47
C ASP A 266 6.69 14.14 -24.51
N ASN A 267 6.17 14.64 -25.62
CA ASN A 267 6.92 15.36 -26.64
C ASN A 267 6.60 16.84 -26.66
N TYR A 268 7.65 17.66 -26.64
CA TYR A 268 7.58 19.10 -26.74
C TYR A 268 8.36 19.58 -27.94
N ILE A 269 7.95 20.72 -28.51
CA ILE A 269 8.62 21.32 -29.67
C ILE A 269 9.04 22.74 -29.35
N PHE A 270 10.27 23.11 -29.71
CA PHE A 270 10.80 24.47 -29.58
C PHE A 270 11.72 24.83 -30.75
N ASN A 271 11.90 26.13 -30.96
CA ASN A 271 12.74 26.65 -32.04
C ASN A 271 13.93 27.41 -31.48
N VAL A 272 15.11 27.11 -31.99
CA VAL A 272 16.37 27.80 -31.70
C VAL A 272 16.65 28.76 -32.85
N SER A 273 16.67 30.06 -32.59
CA SER A 273 16.81 31.10 -33.65
C SER A 273 18.23 31.34 -34.10
N LYS A 274 19.22 30.98 -33.31
CA LYS A 274 20.67 31.07 -33.58
C LYS A 274 21.40 30.04 -32.73
N ASP A 275 22.61 29.70 -33.14
CA ASP A 275 23.47 28.79 -32.35
C ASP A 275 23.62 29.32 -30.92
N GLN A 276 23.28 28.49 -29.94
CA GLN A 276 23.33 28.86 -28.51
C GLN A 276 23.35 27.66 -27.60
N THR A 277 23.73 27.87 -26.37
CA THR A 277 23.55 26.89 -25.32
C THR A 277 22.12 26.99 -24.76
N VAL A 278 21.44 25.89 -24.78
CA VAL A 278 20.09 25.71 -24.22
C VAL A 278 20.21 25.03 -22.87
N ALA A 279 19.64 25.65 -21.85
CA ALA A 279 19.50 25.03 -20.53
C ALA A 279 18.10 24.40 -20.40
N ILE A 280 18.06 23.16 -19.94
CA ILE A 280 16.85 22.41 -19.60
C ILE A 280 16.87 22.16 -18.12
N ASP A 281 16.03 22.86 -17.37
CA ASP A 281 15.87 22.67 -15.94
C ASP A 281 14.65 21.78 -15.70
N ILE A 282 14.82 20.71 -14.91
CA ILE A 282 13.73 19.78 -14.58
C ILE A 282 13.70 19.47 -13.09
N THR A 283 12.50 19.33 -12.54
CA THR A 283 12.22 18.69 -11.26
C THR A 283 11.30 17.52 -11.54
N SER A 284 11.80 16.29 -11.40
CA SER A 284 11.03 15.05 -11.61
C SER A 284 10.68 14.40 -10.29
N TYR A 285 9.44 13.92 -10.20
CA TYR A 285 8.92 13.10 -9.09
C TYR A 285 8.82 11.63 -9.48
N MET A 286 9.26 11.27 -10.68
CA MET A 286 9.43 9.88 -11.12
C MET A 286 10.67 9.27 -10.47
N GLN A 287 10.63 7.97 -10.20
CA GLN A 287 11.77 7.25 -9.61
C GLN A 287 13.02 7.35 -10.50
N TYR A 288 12.83 7.28 -11.79
CA TYR A 288 13.83 7.56 -12.81
C TYR A 288 13.17 8.18 -14.03
N TYR A 289 13.94 8.91 -14.80
CA TYR A 289 13.49 9.55 -16.04
C TYR A 289 14.66 9.79 -16.98
N SER A 290 14.38 9.98 -18.23
CA SER A 290 15.35 10.49 -19.19
C SER A 290 14.77 11.63 -20.03
N ILE A 291 15.67 12.48 -20.53
CA ILE A 291 15.39 13.56 -21.46
C ILE A 291 16.14 13.25 -22.75
N LYS A 292 15.46 13.38 -23.88
CA LYS A 292 16.05 13.24 -25.20
C LYS A 292 15.77 14.46 -26.04
N ILE A 293 16.71 14.83 -26.91
CA ILE A 293 16.52 15.88 -27.92
C ILE A 293 16.64 15.26 -29.30
N PHE A 294 15.68 15.56 -30.14
CA PHE A 294 15.66 15.15 -31.54
C PHE A 294 15.68 16.39 -32.44
N ASP A 295 16.31 16.27 -33.60
CA ASP A 295 16.26 17.30 -34.62
C ASP A 295 14.92 17.32 -35.39
N ALA A 296 14.79 18.19 -36.39
CA ALA A 296 13.56 18.34 -37.16
C ALA A 296 13.18 17.07 -37.95
N ASP A 297 14.13 16.22 -38.22
CA ASP A 297 13.96 14.96 -38.97
C ASP A 297 13.66 13.76 -38.05
N GLY A 298 13.57 14.01 -36.71
CA GLY A 298 13.31 12.99 -35.71
C GLY A 298 14.53 12.14 -35.33
N LYS A 299 15.74 12.60 -35.68
CA LYS A 299 16.98 11.95 -35.26
C LYS A 299 17.36 12.39 -33.85
N GLU A 300 17.59 11.43 -32.95
CA GLU A 300 18.14 11.70 -31.62
C GLU A 300 19.56 12.28 -31.73
N ILE A 301 19.77 13.43 -31.11
CA ILE A 301 21.05 14.15 -31.12
C ILE A 301 21.66 14.31 -29.73
N TRP A 302 20.89 14.08 -28.68
CA TRP A 302 21.35 14.17 -27.32
C TRP A 302 20.39 13.48 -26.34
N ASP A 303 20.92 12.90 -25.24
CA ASP A 303 20.15 12.32 -24.15
C ASP A 303 20.85 12.47 -22.79
N THR A 304 20.11 12.24 -21.70
CA THR A 304 20.64 12.24 -20.33
C THR A 304 20.99 10.83 -19.83
N HIS A 305 20.91 9.79 -20.66
CA HIS A 305 20.89 8.40 -20.28
C HIS A 305 19.70 8.08 -19.37
N TYR A 306 19.84 8.14 -18.05
CA TYR A 306 18.73 8.13 -17.11
C TYR A 306 19.13 8.84 -15.81
N ASN A 307 18.13 9.33 -15.09
CA ASN A 307 18.33 10.02 -13.83
C ASN A 307 17.43 9.38 -12.76
N GLU A 308 18.02 8.85 -11.71
CA GLU A 308 17.27 8.30 -10.59
C GLU A 308 17.01 9.35 -9.51
N TRP A 309 15.82 9.33 -8.94
CA TRP A 309 15.51 10.19 -7.82
C TRP A 309 16.29 9.78 -6.56
N ASN A 310 16.41 10.72 -5.66
CA ASN A 310 16.87 10.38 -4.33
C ASN A 310 15.68 9.90 -3.50
N SER A 311 15.62 8.61 -3.18
CA SER A 311 14.55 7.96 -2.41
C SER A 311 14.24 8.64 -1.06
N ASN A 312 15.21 9.37 -0.50
CA ASN A 312 15.01 10.09 0.77
C ASN A 312 14.18 11.37 0.64
N VAL A 313 14.08 11.95 -0.56
CA VAL A 313 13.36 13.21 -0.80
C VAL A 313 12.16 13.04 -1.75
N GLY A 314 12.11 11.94 -2.54
CA GLY A 314 11.03 11.64 -3.45
C GLY A 314 10.98 12.52 -4.71
N TYR A 315 12.08 13.18 -5.06
CA TYR A 315 12.22 13.90 -6.32
C TYR A 315 13.69 14.11 -6.66
N ARG A 316 13.95 14.51 -7.91
CA ARG A 316 15.25 14.94 -8.41
C ARG A 316 15.16 16.27 -9.16
N LYS A 317 16.17 17.11 -9.00
CA LYS A 317 16.35 18.33 -9.78
C LYS A 317 17.63 18.27 -10.58
N ASP A 318 17.52 18.49 -11.87
CA ASP A 318 18.65 18.57 -12.78
C ASP A 318 18.58 19.81 -13.66
N SER A 319 19.75 20.25 -14.10
CA SER A 319 19.92 21.28 -15.10
C SER A 319 20.90 20.77 -16.14
N GLN A 320 20.46 20.66 -17.36
CA GLN A 320 21.23 20.15 -18.50
C GLN A 320 21.52 21.28 -19.48
N ASN A 321 22.75 21.34 -19.98
CA ASN A 321 23.17 22.34 -20.94
C ASN A 321 23.54 21.68 -22.26
N VAL A 322 22.82 22.01 -23.32
CA VAL A 322 23.02 21.44 -24.64
C VAL A 322 23.31 22.54 -25.65
N VAL A 323 24.39 22.41 -26.45
CA VAL A 323 24.70 23.32 -27.53
C VAL A 323 23.91 22.93 -28.77
N LEU A 324 23.03 23.81 -29.21
CA LEU A 324 22.18 23.59 -30.39
C LEU A 324 22.38 24.69 -31.44
N SER A 325 22.42 24.29 -32.70
CA SER A 325 22.41 25.21 -33.84
C SER A 325 21.01 25.78 -34.06
N ALA A 326 20.91 26.85 -34.90
CA ALA A 326 19.61 27.36 -35.31
C ALA A 326 18.79 26.25 -35.98
N GLY A 327 17.55 26.02 -35.49
CA GLY A 327 16.71 24.92 -36.00
C GLY A 327 15.47 24.66 -35.14
N LYS A 328 14.67 23.70 -35.59
CA LYS A 328 13.52 23.16 -34.90
C LYS A 328 13.94 21.88 -34.17
N TYR A 329 13.52 21.74 -32.93
CA TYR A 329 13.87 20.59 -32.08
C TYR A 329 12.67 20.04 -31.34
N TYR A 330 12.72 18.75 -31.06
CA TYR A 330 11.79 18.07 -30.17
C TYR A 330 12.52 17.70 -28.89
N LEU A 331 11.88 17.98 -27.75
CA LEU A 331 12.28 17.56 -26.42
C LEU A 331 11.33 16.45 -25.99
N GLN A 332 11.85 15.28 -25.68
CA GLN A 332 11.09 14.17 -25.15
C GLN A 332 11.49 13.91 -23.72
N ILE A 333 10.49 13.74 -22.85
CA ILE A 333 10.66 13.34 -21.46
C ILE A 333 9.94 12.00 -21.28
N ASN A 334 10.60 11.03 -20.69
CA ASN A 334 10.04 9.70 -20.46
C ASN A 334 10.43 9.14 -19.10
N GLY A 335 9.72 8.09 -18.65
CA GLY A 335 9.92 7.39 -17.40
C GLY A 335 10.70 6.08 -17.52
N TYR A 336 11.39 5.83 -18.64
CA TYR A 336 12.14 4.59 -18.83
C TYR A 336 13.61 4.72 -18.41
N ARG A 337 14.16 3.61 -17.87
CA ARG A 337 15.61 3.40 -17.85
C ARG A 337 16.11 3.07 -19.24
N VAL A 338 17.30 3.53 -19.59
CA VAL A 338 17.88 3.34 -20.95
C VAL A 338 18.03 1.88 -21.35
N TYR A 339 18.21 0.98 -20.38
CA TYR A 339 18.48 -0.45 -20.63
C TYR A 339 17.47 -1.41 -20.02
N ASP A 340 16.48 -0.90 -19.27
CA ASP A 340 15.43 -1.68 -18.64
C ASP A 340 14.07 -1.24 -19.17
N TRP A 341 13.16 -2.18 -19.32
CA TRP A 341 11.78 -1.94 -19.71
C TRP A 341 10.90 -1.46 -18.55
N ASP A 342 11.52 -1.28 -17.37
CA ASP A 342 10.83 -0.74 -16.21
C ASP A 342 10.45 0.72 -16.44
N LYS A 343 9.17 0.99 -16.32
CA LYS A 343 8.59 2.33 -16.45
C LYS A 343 8.35 2.93 -15.08
N SER A 344 8.77 4.17 -14.89
CA SER A 344 8.44 4.99 -13.75
C SER A 344 7.45 6.06 -14.16
N THR A 345 6.34 6.15 -13.47
CA THR A 345 5.29 7.15 -13.68
C THR A 345 5.41 8.28 -12.67
N GLY A 346 4.86 9.43 -12.99
CA GLY A 346 4.90 10.57 -12.07
C GLY A 346 4.88 11.93 -12.75
N LYS A 347 4.69 12.93 -11.93
CA LYS A 347 4.72 14.35 -12.33
C LYS A 347 6.15 14.84 -12.49
N TYR A 348 6.33 15.81 -13.40
CA TYR A 348 7.54 16.59 -13.51
C TYR A 348 7.24 18.06 -13.82
N VAL A 349 8.21 18.93 -13.57
CA VAL A 349 8.16 20.37 -13.86
C VAL A 349 9.44 20.74 -14.58
N PHE A 350 9.34 21.39 -15.73
CA PHE A 350 10.52 21.74 -16.51
C PHE A 350 10.42 23.13 -17.14
N SER A 351 11.57 23.62 -17.56
CA SER A 351 11.68 24.84 -18.38
C SER A 351 12.85 24.73 -19.34
N VAL A 352 12.72 25.40 -20.49
CA VAL A 352 13.78 25.55 -21.47
C VAL A 352 14.18 27.01 -21.54
N SER A 353 15.46 27.30 -21.34
CA SER A 353 15.98 28.65 -21.33
C SER A 353 17.23 28.81 -22.21
N SER A 354 17.45 30.01 -22.71
CA SER A 354 18.68 30.38 -23.39
C SER A 354 19.69 30.90 -22.38
N LEU A 355 20.85 30.27 -22.31
CA LEU A 355 21.96 30.82 -21.58
C LEU A 355 22.54 31.98 -22.39
N SER A 356 22.08 33.21 -22.10
CA SER A 356 22.80 34.38 -22.58
C SER A 356 24.21 34.30 -21.97
N GLN A 357 25.23 34.53 -22.81
CA GLN A 357 26.62 34.67 -22.38
C GLN A 357 26.78 35.89 -21.46
N THR A 358 26.23 35.84 -20.27
CA THR A 358 26.63 36.71 -19.17
C THR A 358 27.53 35.92 -18.24
N ASN A 359 28.79 35.82 -18.66
CA ASN A 359 29.99 35.96 -17.87
C ASN A 359 30.31 35.03 -16.71
N CYS A 360 29.75 33.81 -16.59
CA CYS A 360 30.44 32.82 -15.80
C CYS A 360 30.16 31.40 -16.31
N ASN A 361 31.14 30.78 -16.91
CA ASN A 361 31.16 29.36 -17.11
C ASN A 361 31.37 28.73 -15.72
N HIS A 362 30.26 28.48 -15.01
CA HIS A 362 30.28 28.06 -13.62
C HIS A 362 30.97 26.70 -13.48
N ASP A 363 32.03 26.69 -12.70
CA ASP A 363 32.73 25.50 -12.28
C ASP A 363 32.37 25.26 -10.82
N TYR A 364 31.53 24.23 -10.56
CA TYR A 364 30.99 23.99 -9.24
C TYR A 364 31.78 22.89 -8.52
N SER A 365 32.44 23.24 -7.43
CA SER A 365 32.83 22.29 -6.40
C SER A 365 31.63 22.02 -5.48
N SER A 366 31.59 20.86 -4.88
CA SER A 366 30.49 20.50 -3.99
C SER A 366 30.96 19.91 -2.68
N LYS A 367 30.19 20.14 -1.62
CA LYS A 367 30.42 19.51 -0.31
C LYS A 367 29.09 19.10 0.33
N TRP A 368 29.11 17.97 1.02
CA TRP A 368 27.98 17.51 1.82
C TRP A 368 27.82 18.34 3.09
N VAL A 369 26.56 18.66 3.40
CA VAL A 369 26.10 19.14 4.70
C VAL A 369 25.16 18.09 5.26
N ASP A 370 25.60 17.40 6.30
CA ASP A 370 24.88 16.26 6.88
C ASP A 370 23.51 16.64 7.42
N ALA A 371 22.56 15.70 7.24
CA ALA A 371 21.24 15.82 7.85
C ALA A 371 21.34 15.77 9.38
N THR A 372 20.62 16.64 10.04
CA THR A 372 20.42 16.62 11.48
C THR A 372 19.03 16.12 11.82
N TYR A 373 18.71 15.99 13.10
CA TYR A 373 17.33 15.73 13.53
C TYR A 373 16.36 16.90 13.27
N PHE A 374 16.87 18.09 12.95
CA PHE A 374 16.08 19.32 12.81
C PHE A 374 16.10 19.88 11.40
N GLU A 375 17.14 19.60 10.63
CA GLU A 375 17.36 20.11 9.28
C GLU A 375 17.71 18.96 8.33
N LYS A 376 17.23 19.04 7.09
CA LYS A 376 17.62 18.14 6.00
C LYS A 376 19.13 18.32 5.71
N GLY A 377 19.79 17.23 5.37
CA GLY A 377 21.11 17.32 4.74
C GLY A 377 20.97 17.76 3.28
N TYR A 378 22.03 18.24 2.69
CA TYR A 378 22.07 18.66 1.30
C TYR A 378 23.51 18.70 0.79
N ARG A 379 23.68 18.65 -0.51
CA ARG A 379 24.94 18.99 -1.16
C ARG A 379 24.95 20.48 -1.47
N LEU A 380 25.94 21.19 -0.98
CA LEU A 380 26.18 22.60 -1.27
C LEU A 380 27.17 22.70 -2.45
N TYR A 381 26.71 23.28 -3.53
CA TYR A 381 27.51 23.58 -4.72
C TYR A 381 27.97 25.04 -4.68
N ILE A 382 29.25 25.25 -4.98
CA ILE A 382 29.88 26.57 -4.96
C ILE A 382 30.67 26.73 -6.26
N CYS A 383 30.32 27.72 -7.07
CA CYS A 383 31.08 28.03 -8.27
C CYS A 383 32.46 28.63 -7.86
N GLU A 384 33.54 28.01 -8.26
CA GLU A 384 34.90 28.45 -7.94
C GLU A 384 35.26 29.78 -8.64
N LYS A 385 34.61 30.05 -9.79
CA LYS A 385 34.89 31.27 -10.59
C LYS A 385 34.11 32.51 -10.10
N CYS A 386 32.86 32.35 -9.64
CA CYS A 386 32.02 33.50 -9.28
C CYS A 386 31.41 33.44 -7.88
N GLY A 387 31.63 32.35 -7.15
CA GLY A 387 31.11 32.17 -5.79
C GLY A 387 29.60 31.93 -5.69
N LYS A 388 28.88 31.79 -6.82
CA LYS A 388 27.45 31.47 -6.83
C LYS A 388 27.23 30.12 -6.11
N LYS A 389 26.21 30.10 -5.22
CA LYS A 389 25.91 28.93 -4.40
C LYS A 389 24.50 28.49 -4.64
N TYR A 390 24.32 27.16 -4.69
CA TYR A 390 22.98 26.52 -4.60
C TYR A 390 23.09 25.24 -3.77
N LYS A 391 21.93 24.76 -3.31
CA LYS A 391 21.79 23.54 -2.50
C LYS A 391 20.98 22.54 -3.28
N ASP A 392 21.45 21.31 -3.31
CA ASP A 392 20.77 20.19 -3.96
C ASP A 392 21.01 18.86 -3.24
N ASP A 393 20.58 17.74 -3.81
CA ASP A 393 20.73 16.40 -3.24
C ASP A 393 20.28 16.34 -1.77
N TYR A 394 19.06 16.82 -1.48
CA TYR A 394 18.55 16.86 -0.14
C TYR A 394 18.30 15.47 0.42
N VAL A 395 18.87 15.18 1.58
CA VAL A 395 18.57 13.95 2.35
C VAL A 395 17.64 14.26 3.51
N ALA A 396 16.81 13.29 3.85
CA ALA A 396 15.84 13.41 4.93
C ALA A 396 16.52 13.73 6.27
N LYS A 397 15.79 14.39 7.17
CA LYS A 397 16.22 14.58 8.54
C LYS A 397 16.47 13.25 9.22
N ARG A 398 17.47 13.19 10.08
CA ARG A 398 17.70 12.03 10.96
C ARG A 398 16.45 11.77 11.81
N GLN A 399 16.12 10.52 11.99
CA GLN A 399 15.03 10.08 12.85
C GLN A 399 15.58 9.36 14.07
N LEU A 400 14.93 9.53 15.21
CA LEU A 400 15.21 8.73 16.39
C LEU A 400 14.56 7.37 16.23
N ASP A 401 15.27 6.34 16.62
CA ASP A 401 14.74 4.98 16.62
C ASP A 401 13.44 4.86 17.41
N GLN A 402 12.66 3.88 17.05
CA GLN A 402 11.43 3.57 17.75
C GLN A 402 11.75 3.16 19.20
N GLY A 403 11.00 3.69 20.14
CA GLY A 403 11.11 3.29 21.55
C GLY A 403 10.84 1.79 21.71
N SER A 404 11.55 1.14 22.62
CA SER A 404 11.32 -0.27 22.97
C SER A 404 11.32 -0.47 24.48
N ILE A 405 10.27 -1.12 24.99
CA ILE A 405 10.16 -1.47 26.41
C ILE A 405 10.77 -2.84 26.64
N SER A 406 11.62 -2.94 27.66
CA SER A 406 12.14 -4.22 28.11
C SER A 406 11.10 -4.96 28.95
N SER A 407 10.46 -5.97 28.36
CA SER A 407 9.42 -6.76 29.01
C SER A 407 9.97 -7.60 30.19
N TRP A 408 11.18 -8.13 30.06
CA TRP A 408 11.86 -8.95 31.07
C TRP A 408 12.14 -8.19 32.38
N TYR A 409 12.42 -6.90 32.28
CA TYR A 409 12.82 -6.09 33.42
C TYR A 409 11.75 -5.06 33.83
N SER A 410 10.57 -5.08 33.20
CA SER A 410 9.45 -4.23 33.58
C SER A 410 8.45 -5.03 34.40
N SER A 411 8.03 -4.50 35.53
CA SER A 411 7.15 -5.21 36.47
C SER A 411 6.13 -4.27 37.12
N ALA A 412 5.16 -4.84 37.81
CA ALA A 412 4.12 -4.10 38.49
C ALA A 412 4.08 -4.46 39.99
N GLY A 413 3.95 -3.43 40.82
CA GLY A 413 3.79 -3.52 42.27
C GLY A 413 2.44 -2.96 42.77
N LYS A 414 2.28 -2.85 44.08
CA LYS A 414 1.09 -2.24 44.71
C LYS A 414 0.96 -0.76 44.32
N GLY A 415 0.03 -0.45 43.38
CA GLY A 415 -0.19 0.88 42.82
C GLY A 415 1.00 1.52 42.11
N LYS A 416 1.92 0.72 41.62
CA LYS A 416 3.16 1.17 40.95
C LYS A 416 3.48 0.30 39.74
N ILE A 417 4.18 0.88 38.77
CA ILE A 417 4.82 0.18 37.61
C ILE A 417 6.29 0.54 37.61
N TYR A 418 7.14 -0.45 37.57
CA TYR A 418 8.59 -0.34 37.38
C TYR A 418 8.88 -0.56 35.90
N LEU A 419 8.99 0.53 35.13
CA LEU A 419 9.20 0.47 33.70
C LEU A 419 10.69 0.55 33.37
N ARG A 420 11.14 -0.32 32.46
CA ARG A 420 12.48 -0.24 31.84
C ARG A 420 12.37 -0.26 30.32
N TRP A 421 13.29 0.41 29.67
CA TRP A 421 13.34 0.50 28.20
C TRP A 421 14.80 0.47 27.72
N TYR A 422 14.97 0.23 26.44
CA TYR A 422 16.28 0.30 25.80
C TYR A 422 16.62 1.75 25.49
N THR A 423 17.86 2.14 25.76
CA THR A 423 18.36 3.48 25.46
C THR A 423 18.55 3.65 23.97
N ILE A 424 18.30 4.85 23.47
CA ILE A 424 18.46 5.22 22.06
C ILE A 424 19.61 6.23 21.99
N SER A 425 20.54 5.98 21.08
CA SER A 425 21.65 6.90 20.80
C SER A 425 21.09 8.27 20.38
N ASP A 426 21.83 9.32 20.69
CA ASP A 426 21.49 10.71 20.39
C ASP A 426 20.19 11.27 21.02
N ALA A 427 19.46 10.49 21.80
CA ALA A 427 18.29 11.01 22.51
C ALA A 427 18.69 12.05 23.58
N SER A 428 17.89 13.08 23.75
CA SER A 428 17.98 14.00 24.91
C SER A 428 17.23 13.46 26.12
N GLY A 429 16.39 12.45 25.92
CA GLY A 429 15.59 11.80 26.94
C GLY A 429 14.41 11.06 26.35
N TYR A 430 13.45 10.72 27.19
CA TYR A 430 12.33 9.85 26.84
C TYR A 430 11.00 10.45 27.28
N GLN A 431 9.96 10.15 26.54
CA GLN A 431 8.57 10.33 26.98
C GLN A 431 7.93 8.98 27.22
N ILE A 432 7.21 8.88 28.30
CA ILE A 432 6.41 7.71 28.68
C ILE A 432 4.96 8.14 28.64
N ARG A 433 4.09 7.42 27.95
CA ARG A 433 2.65 7.59 28.06
C ARG A 433 1.99 6.34 28.60
N TYR A 434 0.95 6.51 29.40
CA TYR A 434 0.25 5.39 29.99
C TYR A 434 -1.22 5.72 30.28
N CYS A 435 -2.07 4.72 30.21
CA CYS A 435 -3.49 4.81 30.57
C CYS A 435 -4.10 3.43 30.85
N LYS A 436 -5.37 3.40 31.28
CA LYS A 436 -6.12 2.15 31.53
C LYS A 436 -6.76 1.55 30.26
N LYS A 437 -6.91 2.32 29.18
CA LYS A 437 -7.58 1.89 27.95
C LYS A 437 -6.56 1.38 26.92
N LYS A 438 -6.79 0.19 26.34
CA LYS A 438 -5.93 -0.43 25.31
C LYS A 438 -5.79 0.47 24.08
N SER A 439 -6.85 1.19 23.71
CA SER A 439 -6.84 2.10 22.56
C SER A 439 -5.87 3.26 22.71
N MET A 440 -5.56 3.68 23.95
CA MET A 440 -4.75 4.86 24.25
C MET A 440 -5.25 6.16 23.58
N LYS A 441 -6.56 6.23 23.27
CA LYS A 441 -7.19 7.42 22.68
C LYS A 441 -7.69 8.43 23.72
N SER A 442 -7.90 8.00 24.97
CA SER A 442 -8.40 8.86 26.06
C SER A 442 -7.82 8.49 27.41
N GLY A 443 -7.74 9.47 28.33
CA GLY A 443 -7.20 9.28 29.68
C GLY A 443 -5.70 9.00 29.73
N VAL A 444 -4.98 9.39 28.67
CA VAL A 444 -3.53 9.18 28.56
C VAL A 444 -2.80 10.21 29.41
N LYS A 445 -1.92 9.74 30.28
CA LYS A 445 -0.96 10.55 31.01
C LYS A 445 0.41 10.42 30.32
N VAL A 446 1.09 11.55 30.18
CA VAL A 446 2.43 11.62 29.60
C VAL A 446 3.39 12.18 30.64
N MET A 447 4.58 11.59 30.72
CA MET A 447 5.69 12.08 31.52
C MET A 447 6.99 12.10 30.73
N THR A 448 7.85 13.06 31.01
CA THR A 448 9.15 13.22 30.37
C THR A 448 10.25 12.83 31.34
N VAL A 449 11.22 12.05 30.84
CA VAL A 449 12.42 11.65 31.56
C VAL A 449 13.62 12.24 30.83
N LYS A 450 14.32 13.18 31.43
CA LYS A 450 15.51 13.81 30.84
C LYS A 450 16.74 12.89 30.97
N GLY A 451 17.59 12.91 29.96
CA GLY A 451 18.85 12.20 29.91
C GLY A 451 18.84 10.97 29.02
N GLN A 452 19.83 10.92 28.09
CA GLN A 452 20.04 9.86 27.10
C GLN A 452 20.16 8.47 27.77
N ARG A 453 20.97 8.36 28.81
CA ARG A 453 21.28 7.10 29.51
C ARG A 453 20.18 6.65 30.48
N LYS A 454 19.08 7.35 30.58
CA LYS A 454 17.96 6.95 31.45
C LYS A 454 17.18 5.81 30.80
N TYR A 455 17.11 4.67 31.47
CA TYR A 455 16.51 3.43 30.98
C TYR A 455 15.42 2.86 31.88
N LYS A 456 15.10 3.56 32.99
CA LYS A 456 14.07 3.14 33.95
C LYS A 456 13.30 4.30 34.58
N LYS A 457 12.04 4.05 34.93
CA LYS A 457 11.18 4.97 35.68
C LYS A 457 10.10 4.21 36.43
N THR A 458 9.88 4.61 37.70
CA THR A 458 8.73 4.14 38.45
C THR A 458 7.55 5.08 38.23
N ILE A 459 6.41 4.54 37.84
CA ILE A 459 5.12 5.24 37.76
C ILE A 459 4.33 4.86 39.00
N SER A 460 4.09 5.83 39.85
CA SER A 460 3.41 5.65 41.17
C SER A 460 2.01 6.24 41.15
N LYS A 461 1.29 6.08 42.25
CA LYS A 461 -0.09 6.58 42.46
C LYS A 461 -1.07 6.03 41.41
N LEU A 462 -0.88 4.78 41.04
CA LEU A 462 -1.78 4.06 40.16
C LEU A 462 -2.86 3.32 40.97
N SER A 463 -4.03 3.15 40.35
CA SER A 463 -5.09 2.32 40.97
C SER A 463 -4.61 0.89 41.09
N ARG A 464 -4.83 0.23 42.22
CA ARG A 464 -4.46 -1.18 42.43
C ARG A 464 -5.33 -2.13 41.59
N ARG A 465 -4.81 -3.28 41.27
CA ARG A 465 -5.49 -4.36 40.54
C ARG A 465 -6.08 -3.92 39.18
N LYS A 466 -5.52 -2.86 38.56
CA LYS A 466 -5.93 -2.33 37.27
C LYS A 466 -4.87 -2.57 36.21
N ARG A 467 -5.32 -2.81 34.94
CA ARG A 467 -4.46 -2.90 33.78
C ARG A 467 -4.08 -1.51 33.31
N TYR A 468 -2.81 -1.34 32.98
CA TYR A 468 -2.28 -0.11 32.39
C TYR A 468 -1.52 -0.49 31.10
N TYR A 469 -1.74 0.27 30.06
CA TYR A 469 -1.00 0.18 28.80
C TYR A 469 0.01 1.31 28.79
N VAL A 470 1.26 0.96 28.47
CA VAL A 470 2.41 1.88 28.54
C VAL A 470 3.13 1.86 27.22
N GLN A 471 3.62 3.01 26.81
CA GLN A 471 4.53 3.16 25.66
C GLN A 471 5.63 4.16 26.00
N VAL A 472 6.79 3.99 25.40
CA VAL A 472 7.94 4.90 25.48
C VAL A 472 8.36 5.37 24.10
N ARG A 473 8.87 6.60 24.02
CA ARG A 473 9.57 7.11 22.84
C ARG A 473 10.75 7.98 23.27
N ALA A 474 11.76 8.07 22.42
CA ALA A 474 12.84 9.02 22.61
C ALA A 474 12.44 10.42 22.12
N TYR A 475 13.12 11.44 22.59
CA TYR A 475 13.07 12.78 22.01
C TYR A 475 14.50 13.37 21.92
N LYS A 476 14.71 14.22 20.90
CA LYS A 476 15.91 15.07 20.74
C LYS A 476 15.49 16.52 20.88
N LYS A 477 16.23 17.29 21.67
CA LYS A 477 15.98 18.71 21.89
C LYS A 477 17.22 19.53 21.52
N SER A 478 17.01 20.64 20.82
CA SER A 478 18.02 21.65 20.53
C SER A 478 17.37 23.02 20.63
N GLY A 479 17.79 23.80 21.61
CA GLY A 479 17.16 25.09 21.92
C GLY A 479 15.65 24.92 22.19
N LYS A 480 14.82 25.64 21.45
CA LYS A 480 13.34 25.55 21.54
C LYS A 480 12.74 24.42 20.70
N LYS A 481 13.50 23.80 19.77
CA LYS A 481 13.00 22.74 18.88
C LYS A 481 13.08 21.38 19.57
N THR A 482 12.06 20.54 19.36
CA THR A 482 12.04 19.15 19.86
C THR A 482 11.47 18.25 18.78
N VAL A 483 12.14 17.13 18.52
CA VAL A 483 11.66 16.06 17.65
C VAL A 483 11.50 14.78 18.46
N TYR A 484 10.57 13.93 18.05
CA TYR A 484 10.21 12.70 18.75
C TYR A 484 10.37 11.51 17.83
N GLY A 485 10.91 10.42 18.37
CA GLY A 485 10.86 9.11 17.74
C GLY A 485 9.46 8.49 17.80
N LYS A 486 9.26 7.40 17.09
CA LYS A 486 8.02 6.62 17.13
C LYS A 486 7.80 6.03 18.52
N TRP A 487 6.52 5.92 18.93
CA TRP A 487 6.17 5.22 20.15
C TRP A 487 6.50 3.72 20.05
N SER A 488 6.94 3.13 21.16
CA SER A 488 7.11 1.68 21.30
C SER A 488 5.78 0.96 21.03
N GLN A 489 5.84 -0.34 20.83
CA GLN A 489 4.66 -1.18 20.96
C GLN A 489 4.04 -1.00 22.35
N LYS A 490 2.72 -1.25 22.44
CA LYS A 490 1.98 -1.14 23.71
C LYS A 490 2.36 -2.30 24.61
N TYR A 491 2.79 -2.00 25.82
CA TYR A 491 3.06 -2.99 26.84
C TYR A 491 2.05 -2.90 27.98
N MET A 492 1.46 -4.03 28.34
CA MET A 492 0.42 -4.09 29.37
C MET A 492 0.98 -4.62 30.68
N LEU A 493 0.74 -3.88 31.77
CA LEU A 493 1.07 -4.29 33.15
C LEU A 493 -0.18 -4.15 34.05
N LYS A 494 -0.40 -5.16 34.87
CA LYS A 494 -1.49 -5.13 35.89
C LYS A 494 -0.88 -4.85 37.25
N THR A 495 -1.25 -3.72 37.87
CA THR A 495 -0.82 -3.37 39.23
C THR A 495 -1.33 -4.37 40.24
N LYS A 496 -0.53 -4.62 41.25
CA LYS A 496 -0.91 -5.43 42.42
C LYS A 496 -1.75 -4.63 43.40
#